data_19d06759aed7860ed282f181402fa9a9
#
_entry.id   19d06759aed7860ed282f181402fa9a9
#
_cell.length_a   1.000
_cell.length_b   1.000
_cell.length_c   1.000
_cell.angle_alpha   90.00
_cell.angle_beta   90.00
_cell.angle_gamma   90.00
#
_symmetry.space_group_name_H-M   'P 1'
#
loop_
_entity.id
_entity.type
_entity.pdbx_description
1 polymer ?
#
loop_
_entity_poly.entity_id
_entity_poly.type
_entity_poly.pdbx_seq_one_letter_code
_entity_poly.pdbx_strand_id
1 'polypeptide(L)'
;MTANEHSKLPVAIVGGGPVGLTAAAHLVARKEPFVLFEAGPEPGAAIRHWGHVTTFSPWRHMADGVARRLLEAEGWQAPPDELLPTGHDLVDRYVAPLAQHPGIAPHVRLNTRVVRIGRKDFDKVRTTGRERQPFEIHLESGEVVEARAVVDASGTWNQPNPAGSSGMPVPGEREHADRLSYGIPDVAGAQRNRFAGKRVAIVGSGHSAINVVLDLLRLGEQAPGTEVVWIMRRDNLDTVWGGGASDELEARGRLGTRARQAVEAGRLTVVSPYRIRSFAKDGGAIT
;
A
#
# COMPACT_ATOMS: atom_id res chain seq x y z
N MET A 1 14.28 30.44 -18.29
CA MET A 1 15.19 29.88 -17.27
C MET A 1 16.43 29.37 -17.97
N THR A 2 17.63 29.72 -17.48
CA THR A 2 18.88 29.20 -18.00
C THR A 2 19.09 27.74 -17.56
N ALA A 3 19.93 26.98 -18.29
CA ALA A 3 20.23 25.58 -17.89
C ALA A 3 20.82 25.49 -16.47
N ASN A 4 21.52 26.53 -16.03
CA ASN A 4 22.13 26.61 -14.70
C ASN A 4 21.07 26.86 -13.59
N GLU A 5 20.01 27.62 -13.88
CA GLU A 5 18.89 27.80 -12.92
C GLU A 5 18.06 26.55 -12.80
N HIS A 6 17.83 25.83 -13.88
CA HIS A 6 17.11 24.57 -13.87
C HIS A 6 17.81 23.49 -13.03
N SER A 7 19.16 23.42 -13.10
CA SER A 7 19.94 22.44 -12.33
C SER A 7 19.89 22.67 -10.80
N LYS A 8 19.59 23.89 -10.36
CA LYS A 8 19.47 24.23 -8.92
C LYS A 8 18.12 23.87 -8.30
N LEU A 9 17.10 23.60 -9.12
CA LEU A 9 15.80 23.20 -8.61
C LEU A 9 15.88 21.83 -7.91
N PRO A 10 15.10 21.60 -6.85
CA PRO A 10 15.09 20.33 -6.15
C PRO A 10 14.49 19.20 -7.00
N VAL A 11 14.78 17.96 -6.62
CA VAL A 11 13.98 16.80 -7.00
C VAL A 11 12.76 16.76 -6.08
N ALA A 12 11.55 16.74 -6.64
CA ALA A 12 10.33 16.52 -5.88
C ALA A 12 10.07 15.03 -5.70
N ILE A 13 9.87 14.59 -4.46
CA ILE A 13 9.47 13.22 -4.13
C ILE A 13 8.02 13.29 -3.62
N VAL A 14 7.14 12.51 -4.22
CA VAL A 14 5.72 12.44 -3.83
C VAL A 14 5.48 11.13 -3.10
N GLY A 15 5.17 11.22 -1.80
CA GLY A 15 4.94 10.09 -0.90
C GLY A 15 6.10 9.84 0.07
N GLY A 16 5.79 9.86 1.37
CA GLY A 16 6.73 9.63 2.49
C GLY A 16 6.74 8.17 2.98
N GLY A 17 6.44 7.22 2.09
CA GLY A 17 6.58 5.79 2.36
C GLY A 17 8.01 5.28 2.18
N PRO A 18 8.25 3.95 2.32
CA PRO A 18 9.58 3.35 2.22
C PRO A 18 10.31 3.72 0.93
N VAL A 19 9.62 3.72 -0.21
CA VAL A 19 10.21 4.02 -1.52
C VAL A 19 10.63 5.49 -1.63
N GLY A 20 9.75 6.41 -1.21
CA GLY A 20 10.06 7.85 -1.26
C GLY A 20 11.20 8.25 -0.33
N LEU A 21 11.21 7.70 0.89
CA LEU A 21 12.30 7.95 1.84
C LEU A 21 13.62 7.29 1.40
N THR A 22 13.56 6.12 0.77
CA THR A 22 14.74 5.53 0.14
C THR A 22 15.28 6.42 -0.97
N ALA A 23 14.41 6.97 -1.82
CA ALA A 23 14.84 7.95 -2.84
C ALA A 23 15.49 9.19 -2.20
N ALA A 24 14.92 9.70 -1.10
CA ALA A 24 15.51 10.80 -0.33
C ALA A 24 16.91 10.42 0.20
N ALA A 25 17.09 9.22 0.77
CA ALA A 25 18.38 8.73 1.24
C ALA A 25 19.44 8.72 0.13
N HIS A 26 19.07 8.27 -1.07
CA HIS A 26 19.94 8.30 -2.23
C HIS A 26 20.30 9.72 -2.69
N LEU A 27 19.39 10.69 -2.55
CA LEU A 27 19.66 12.09 -2.86
C LEU A 27 20.57 12.74 -1.82
N VAL A 28 20.38 12.42 -0.52
CA VAL A 28 21.33 12.83 0.54
C VAL A 28 22.73 12.32 0.25
N ALA A 29 22.89 11.03 -0.07
CA ALA A 29 24.18 10.43 -0.37
C ALA A 29 24.86 11.07 -1.58
N ARG A 30 24.10 11.64 -2.52
CA ARG A 30 24.60 12.34 -3.71
C ARG A 30 24.71 13.86 -3.53
N LYS A 31 24.33 14.40 -2.37
CA LYS A 31 24.26 15.84 -2.07
C LYS A 31 23.37 16.60 -3.07
N GLU A 32 22.30 15.97 -3.51
CA GLU A 32 21.32 16.55 -4.43
C GLU A 32 20.16 17.20 -3.67
N PRO A 33 19.76 18.43 -4.04
CA PRO A 33 18.65 19.08 -3.39
C PRO A 33 17.32 18.38 -3.71
N PHE A 34 16.47 18.21 -2.70
CA PHE A 34 15.15 17.59 -2.84
C PHE A 34 14.14 18.20 -1.89
N VAL A 35 12.87 17.94 -2.16
CA VAL A 35 11.74 18.15 -1.27
C VAL A 35 10.84 16.92 -1.34
N LEU A 36 10.36 16.43 -0.19
CA LEU A 36 9.47 15.28 -0.10
C LEU A 36 8.10 15.74 0.44
N PHE A 37 7.05 15.39 -0.28
CA PHE A 37 5.66 15.68 0.07
C PHE A 37 4.96 14.40 0.54
N GLU A 38 4.48 14.39 1.77
CA GLU A 38 3.64 13.34 2.33
C GLU A 38 2.24 13.91 2.62
N ALA A 39 1.22 13.24 2.09
CA ALA A 39 -0.16 13.67 2.27
C ALA A 39 -0.70 13.42 3.68
N GLY A 40 -0.14 12.43 4.38
CA GLY A 40 -0.51 12.07 5.74
C GLY A 40 0.19 12.91 6.81
N PRO A 41 -0.25 12.76 8.07
CA PRO A 41 0.32 13.47 9.21
C PRO A 41 1.67 12.91 9.68
N GLU A 42 2.07 11.75 9.17
CA GLU A 42 3.33 11.08 9.51
C GLU A 42 3.91 10.33 8.30
N PRO A 43 5.22 10.06 8.29
CA PRO A 43 5.82 9.19 7.29
C PRO A 43 5.23 7.78 7.35
N GLY A 44 4.95 7.20 6.19
CA GLY A 44 4.35 5.87 6.13
C GLY A 44 2.88 5.80 6.55
N ALA A 45 2.14 6.92 6.57
CA ALA A 45 0.73 6.98 6.98
C ALA A 45 -0.14 5.90 6.31
N ALA A 46 0.06 5.63 5.02
CA ALA A 46 -0.67 4.56 4.32
C ALA A 46 -0.39 3.16 4.88
N ILE A 47 0.81 2.91 5.42
CA ILE A 47 1.20 1.64 6.02
C ILE A 47 0.47 1.44 7.36
N ARG A 48 0.25 2.50 8.12
CA ARG A 48 -0.49 2.44 9.39
C ARG A 48 -1.88 1.81 9.24
N HIS A 49 -2.54 2.00 8.11
CA HIS A 49 -3.86 1.42 7.84
C HIS A 49 -3.85 -0.13 7.79
N TRP A 50 -2.72 -0.72 7.47
CA TRP A 50 -2.52 -2.18 7.48
C TRP A 50 -1.39 -2.58 8.44
N GLY A 51 -1.11 -1.75 9.42
CA GLY A 51 -0.02 -1.91 10.37
C GLY A 51 -0.03 -3.23 11.15
N HIS A 52 -1.20 -3.83 11.36
CA HIS A 52 -1.40 -5.12 12.02
C HIS A 52 -0.96 -6.31 11.16
N VAL A 53 -0.79 -6.14 9.85
CA VAL A 53 -0.44 -7.22 8.93
C VAL A 53 1.04 -7.54 9.01
N THR A 54 1.37 -8.81 9.25
CA THR A 54 2.74 -9.31 9.11
C THR A 54 3.10 -9.46 7.65
N THR A 55 4.22 -8.89 7.24
CA THR A 55 4.73 -9.04 5.88
C THR A 55 5.21 -10.46 5.64
N PHE A 56 5.29 -10.88 4.40
CA PHE A 56 5.92 -12.16 4.04
C PHE A 56 7.38 -11.99 3.59
N SER A 57 7.88 -10.76 3.54
CA SER A 57 9.28 -10.46 3.27
C SER A 57 10.00 -10.12 4.57
N PRO A 58 11.12 -10.79 4.89
CA PRO A 58 11.89 -10.51 6.08
C PRO A 58 12.68 -9.20 5.97
N TRP A 59 13.20 -8.71 7.11
CA TRP A 59 13.89 -7.42 7.21
C TRP A 59 15.04 -7.25 6.23
N ARG A 60 15.77 -8.31 5.88
CA ARG A 60 16.85 -8.25 4.88
C ARG A 60 16.41 -7.70 3.52
N HIS A 61 15.09 -7.76 3.21
CA HIS A 61 14.52 -7.25 1.96
C HIS A 61 13.76 -5.92 2.13
N MET A 62 13.66 -5.38 3.36
CA MET A 62 12.86 -4.20 3.65
C MET A 62 13.66 -2.90 3.65
N ALA A 63 14.92 -2.96 4.07
CA ALA A 63 15.78 -1.78 4.16
C ALA A 63 16.75 -1.71 2.98
N ASP A 64 16.72 -0.59 2.24
CA ASP A 64 17.69 -0.30 1.18
C ASP A 64 19.10 -0.10 1.77
N GLY A 65 20.13 -0.54 1.05
CA GLY A 65 21.50 -0.50 1.53
C GLY A 65 22.06 0.90 1.76
N VAL A 66 21.61 1.93 0.99
CA VAL A 66 22.03 3.32 1.23
C VAL A 66 21.33 3.89 2.44
N ALA A 67 20.01 3.69 2.54
CA ALA A 67 19.22 4.11 3.69
C ALA A 67 19.72 3.47 4.99
N ARG A 68 20.03 2.17 4.94
CA ARG A 68 20.61 1.44 6.08
C ARG A 68 21.92 2.07 6.57
N ARG A 69 22.86 2.34 5.66
CA ARG A 69 24.14 2.99 6.02
C ARG A 69 23.95 4.38 6.63
N LEU A 70 23.02 5.18 6.12
CA LEU A 70 22.73 6.49 6.70
C LEU A 70 22.20 6.35 8.12
N LEU A 71 21.29 5.44 8.36
CA LEU A 71 20.73 5.19 9.70
C LEU A 71 21.77 4.64 10.67
N GLU A 72 22.59 3.68 10.24
CA GLU A 72 23.65 3.08 11.06
C GLU A 72 24.70 4.11 11.48
N ALA A 73 24.99 5.10 10.62
CA ALA A 73 25.87 6.22 10.95
C ALA A 73 25.32 7.10 12.10
N GLU A 74 24.01 7.13 12.28
CA GLU A 74 23.31 7.83 13.37
C GLU A 74 23.01 6.91 14.58
N GLY A 75 23.59 5.70 14.59
CA GLY A 75 23.45 4.75 15.70
C GLY A 75 22.21 3.85 15.64
N TRP A 76 21.48 3.84 14.53
CA TRP A 76 20.36 2.93 14.36
C TRP A 76 20.82 1.47 14.31
N GLN A 77 20.07 0.61 14.98
CA GLN A 77 20.31 -0.82 14.98
C GLN A 77 19.30 -1.53 14.11
N ALA A 78 19.79 -2.21 13.08
CA ALA A 78 18.95 -3.00 12.19
C ALA A 78 18.24 -4.12 12.97
N PRO A 79 16.96 -4.35 12.72
CA PRO A 79 16.28 -5.54 13.21
C PRO A 79 16.92 -6.82 12.65
N PRO A 80 16.75 -7.98 13.32
CA PRO A 80 17.26 -9.25 12.81
C PRO A 80 16.76 -9.53 11.38
N ASP A 81 17.68 -9.88 10.49
CA ASP A 81 17.44 -10.01 9.05
C ASP A 81 16.30 -10.99 8.68
N GLU A 82 16.15 -12.08 9.44
CA GLU A 82 15.13 -13.11 9.18
C GLU A 82 13.75 -12.83 9.79
N LEU A 83 13.64 -11.82 10.65
CA LEU A 83 12.38 -11.47 11.28
C LEU A 83 11.41 -10.87 10.25
N LEU A 84 10.16 -11.31 10.30
CA LEU A 84 9.07 -10.74 9.49
C LEU A 84 8.45 -9.56 10.24
N PRO A 85 8.60 -8.33 9.73
CA PRO A 85 7.94 -7.17 10.35
C PRO A 85 6.44 -7.17 10.13
N THR A 86 5.72 -6.56 11.06
CA THR A 86 4.39 -6.03 10.79
C THR A 86 4.49 -4.69 10.06
N GLY A 87 3.37 -4.17 9.53
CA GLY A 87 3.35 -2.81 8.98
C GLY A 87 3.71 -1.76 10.04
N HIS A 88 3.29 -1.95 11.31
CA HIS A 88 3.70 -1.09 12.42
C HIS A 88 5.20 -1.14 12.65
N ASP A 89 5.79 -2.34 12.74
CA ASP A 89 7.24 -2.48 12.87
C ASP A 89 8.00 -1.79 11.75
N LEU A 90 7.51 -1.92 10.51
CA LEU A 90 8.13 -1.29 9.35
C LEU A 90 8.16 0.24 9.49
N VAL A 91 7.05 0.85 9.93
CA VAL A 91 7.01 2.30 10.17
C VAL A 91 7.90 2.67 11.35
N ASP A 92 7.74 2.03 12.51
CA ASP A 92 8.37 2.47 13.75
C ASP A 92 9.88 2.22 13.76
N ARG A 93 10.33 1.13 13.13
CA ARG A 93 11.74 0.71 13.19
C ARG A 93 12.56 1.09 11.96
N TYR A 94 11.93 1.56 10.87
CA TYR A 94 12.66 1.93 9.65
C TYR A 94 12.18 3.24 9.03
N VAL A 95 10.88 3.37 8.70
CA VAL A 95 10.35 4.51 7.94
C VAL A 95 10.46 5.80 8.75
N ALA A 96 9.98 5.80 9.99
CA ALA A 96 10.04 6.97 10.87
C ALA A 96 11.47 7.36 11.24
N PRO A 97 12.38 6.44 11.66
CA PRO A 97 13.79 6.77 11.84
C PRO A 97 14.44 7.37 10.60
N LEU A 98 14.16 6.83 9.41
CA LEU A 98 14.72 7.34 8.16
C LEU A 98 14.23 8.77 7.86
N ALA A 99 12.95 9.03 8.07
CA ALA A 99 12.39 10.38 7.90
C ALA A 99 12.96 11.39 8.91
N GLN A 100 13.38 10.94 10.09
CA GLN A 100 13.99 11.78 11.13
C GLN A 100 15.50 11.99 10.95
N HIS A 101 16.14 11.29 10.00
CA HIS A 101 17.56 11.46 9.71
C HIS A 101 17.88 12.95 9.41
N PRO A 102 18.96 13.56 10.00
CA PRO A 102 19.27 14.98 9.88
C PRO A 102 19.35 15.50 8.43
N GLY A 103 19.80 14.68 7.50
CA GLY A 103 19.84 15.02 6.08
C GLY A 103 18.50 14.88 5.35
N ILE A 104 17.47 14.32 5.96
CA ILE A 104 16.16 14.09 5.34
C ILE A 104 15.07 14.96 5.98
N ALA A 105 14.99 14.98 7.29
CA ALA A 105 13.93 15.64 8.05
C ALA A 105 13.65 17.09 7.63
N PRO A 106 14.65 17.97 7.38
CA PRO A 106 14.40 19.34 6.95
C PRO A 106 13.69 19.48 5.60
N HIS A 107 13.66 18.43 4.81
CA HIS A 107 13.11 18.41 3.46
C HIS A 107 11.76 17.71 3.36
N VAL A 108 11.24 17.17 4.49
CA VAL A 108 9.95 16.47 4.53
C VAL A 108 8.83 17.44 4.87
N ARG A 109 7.81 17.48 4.04
CA ARG A 109 6.59 18.28 4.22
C ARG A 109 5.41 17.32 4.44
N LEU A 110 5.00 17.16 5.69
CA LEU A 110 3.82 16.39 6.10
C LEU A 110 2.53 17.17 5.85
N ASN A 111 1.38 16.49 5.85
CA ASN A 111 0.06 17.05 5.55
C ASN A 111 0.05 17.88 4.26
N THR A 112 0.87 17.45 3.28
CA THR A 112 1.09 18.19 2.04
C THR A 112 0.76 17.27 0.85
N ARG A 113 -0.48 17.36 0.39
CA ARG A 113 -1.00 16.55 -0.72
C ARG A 113 -0.66 17.20 -2.05
N VAL A 114 0.03 16.46 -2.91
CA VAL A 114 0.21 16.80 -4.32
C VAL A 114 -1.05 16.39 -5.08
N VAL A 115 -1.64 17.30 -5.83
CA VAL A 115 -2.88 17.07 -6.57
C VAL A 115 -2.67 17.03 -8.08
N ARG A 116 -1.64 17.70 -8.59
CA ARG A 116 -1.31 17.72 -10.02
C ARG A 116 0.18 17.94 -10.22
N ILE A 117 0.69 17.41 -11.33
CA ILE A 117 2.06 17.62 -11.79
C ILE A 117 2.02 17.95 -13.26
N GLY A 118 2.63 19.04 -13.67
CA GLY A 118 2.72 19.51 -15.06
C GLY A 118 4.12 19.95 -15.42
N ARG A 119 4.29 20.41 -16.66
CA ARG A 119 5.48 21.16 -17.09
C ARG A 119 5.14 22.63 -17.12
N LYS A 120 5.99 23.46 -16.52
CA LYS A 120 5.82 24.90 -16.42
C LYS A 120 5.66 25.53 -17.80
N ASP A 121 4.62 26.33 -17.97
CA ASP A 121 4.34 27.10 -19.20
C ASP A 121 4.35 26.26 -20.49
N PHE A 122 3.94 24.96 -20.38
CA PHE A 122 4.04 24.03 -21.48
C PHE A 122 2.75 23.26 -21.70
N ASP A 123 2.11 23.50 -22.84
CA ASP A 123 0.87 22.82 -23.20
C ASP A 123 1.07 21.29 -23.30
N LYS A 124 0.06 20.52 -22.85
CA LYS A 124 0.10 19.06 -22.85
C LYS A 124 0.24 18.43 -24.24
N VAL A 125 -0.22 19.11 -25.29
CA VAL A 125 -0.15 18.63 -26.68
C VAL A 125 1.21 18.92 -27.34
N ARG A 126 1.96 19.89 -26.82
CA ARG A 126 3.27 20.22 -27.37
C ARG A 126 4.34 19.29 -26.81
N THR A 127 5.14 18.65 -27.67
CA THR A 127 6.16 17.68 -27.26
C THR A 127 7.56 18.28 -27.28
N THR A 128 7.91 18.99 -28.36
CA THR A 128 9.29 19.52 -28.59
C THR A 128 9.67 20.56 -27.54
N GLY A 129 10.75 20.31 -26.82
CA GLY A 129 11.28 21.22 -25.79
C GLY A 129 10.67 20.99 -24.39
N ARG A 130 9.73 20.05 -24.27
CA ARG A 130 9.07 19.71 -23.01
C ARG A 130 10.07 19.24 -21.92
N GLU A 131 11.08 18.52 -22.32
CA GLU A 131 12.13 17.99 -21.47
C GLU A 131 12.98 19.07 -20.78
N ARG A 132 12.99 20.30 -21.33
CA ARG A 132 13.79 21.43 -20.81
C ARG A 132 13.04 22.28 -19.78
N GLN A 133 11.73 22.07 -19.65
CA GLN A 133 10.94 22.83 -18.69
C GLN A 133 10.96 22.17 -17.31
N PRO A 134 10.98 22.95 -16.22
CA PRO A 134 10.80 22.41 -14.89
C PRO A 134 9.39 21.82 -14.73
N PHE A 135 9.25 20.97 -13.74
CA PHE A 135 7.94 20.52 -13.28
C PHE A 135 7.33 21.58 -12.38
N GLU A 136 6.03 21.71 -12.46
CA GLU A 136 5.17 22.39 -11.49
C GLU A 136 4.42 21.35 -10.69
N ILE A 137 4.62 21.38 -9.37
CA ILE A 137 3.98 20.50 -8.42
C ILE A 137 2.89 21.30 -7.72
N HIS A 138 1.64 21.03 -8.05
CA HIS A 138 0.48 21.72 -7.47
C HIS A 138 0.05 21.00 -6.21
N LEU A 139 0.00 21.73 -5.11
CA LEU A 139 -0.43 21.24 -3.80
C LEU A 139 -1.91 21.54 -3.58
N GLU A 140 -2.55 20.75 -2.73
CA GLU A 140 -3.97 20.94 -2.35
C GLU A 140 -4.21 22.32 -1.69
N SER A 141 -3.20 22.88 -1.02
CA SER A 141 -3.21 24.23 -0.46
C SER A 141 -3.29 25.36 -1.49
N GLY A 142 -3.08 25.07 -2.76
CA GLY A 142 -2.95 26.07 -3.85
C GLY A 142 -1.51 26.51 -4.09
N GLU A 143 -0.55 26.14 -3.24
CA GLU A 143 0.89 26.40 -3.49
C GLU A 143 1.36 25.63 -4.71
N VAL A 144 2.27 26.23 -5.49
CA VAL A 144 2.96 25.60 -6.60
C VAL A 144 4.45 25.57 -6.34
N VAL A 145 5.07 24.39 -6.39
CA VAL A 145 6.51 24.20 -6.18
C VAL A 145 7.16 23.75 -7.48
N GLU A 146 8.26 24.40 -7.86
CA GLU A 146 9.02 24.01 -9.05
C GLU A 146 10.07 22.94 -8.72
N ALA A 147 10.22 21.96 -9.62
CA ALA A 147 11.20 20.89 -9.49
C ALA A 147 11.85 20.55 -10.83
N ARG A 148 13.14 20.18 -10.82
CA ARG A 148 13.84 19.72 -12.05
C ARG A 148 13.46 18.28 -12.43
N ALA A 149 13.06 17.47 -11.46
CA ALA A 149 12.64 16.08 -11.62
C ALA A 149 11.60 15.70 -10.58
N VAL A 150 10.83 14.65 -10.85
CA VAL A 150 9.82 14.12 -9.94
C VAL A 150 10.06 12.62 -9.78
N VAL A 151 10.01 12.16 -8.54
CA VAL A 151 9.90 10.75 -8.16
C VAL A 151 8.49 10.54 -7.60
N ASP A 152 7.64 9.86 -8.36
CA ASP A 152 6.32 9.46 -7.86
C ASP A 152 6.45 8.16 -7.08
N ALA A 153 6.37 8.28 -5.76
CA ALA A 153 6.37 7.19 -4.79
C ALA A 153 5.08 7.19 -3.94
N SER A 154 4.00 7.78 -4.48
CA SER A 154 2.70 7.95 -3.79
C SER A 154 1.97 6.64 -3.50
N GLY A 155 2.34 5.55 -4.18
CA GLY A 155 1.72 4.25 -4.03
C GLY A 155 0.27 4.21 -4.53
N THR A 156 -0.44 3.13 -4.21
CA THR A 156 -1.81 2.87 -4.69
C THR A 156 -2.83 2.69 -3.55
N TRP A 157 -2.41 2.86 -2.31
CA TRP A 157 -3.27 2.58 -1.14
C TRP A 157 -4.60 3.35 -1.17
N ASN A 158 -4.56 4.62 -1.56
CA ASN A 158 -5.74 5.49 -1.62
C ASN A 158 -6.60 5.29 -2.89
N GLN A 159 -6.23 4.35 -3.74
CA GLN A 159 -6.95 3.99 -4.97
C GLN A 159 -7.13 2.47 -5.02
N PRO A 160 -7.98 1.90 -4.15
CA PRO A 160 -8.22 0.47 -4.14
C PRO A 160 -8.88 0.02 -5.44
N ASN A 161 -8.56 -1.21 -5.87
CA ASN A 161 -9.26 -1.80 -7.00
C ASN A 161 -10.73 -2.05 -6.63
N PRO A 162 -11.69 -1.60 -7.45
CA PRO A 162 -13.09 -1.85 -7.22
C PRO A 162 -13.44 -3.33 -7.42
N ALA A 163 -14.63 -3.73 -6.97
CA ALA A 163 -15.10 -5.11 -7.08
C ALA A 163 -15.39 -5.54 -8.53
N GLY A 164 -15.62 -4.59 -9.42
CA GLY A 164 -15.88 -4.85 -10.83
C GLY A 164 -14.71 -5.48 -11.55
N SER A 165 -14.99 -6.52 -12.35
CA SER A 165 -13.94 -7.25 -13.09
C SER A 165 -13.23 -6.44 -14.18
N SER A 166 -13.81 -5.33 -14.59
CA SER A 166 -13.27 -4.37 -15.57
C SER A 166 -12.35 -3.31 -14.95
N GLY A 167 -12.17 -3.32 -13.61
CA GLY A 167 -11.44 -2.27 -12.90
C GLY A 167 -12.25 -0.99 -12.69
N MET A 168 -13.57 -1.04 -12.90
CA MET A 168 -14.50 0.03 -12.60
C MET A 168 -15.48 -0.38 -11.51
N PRO A 169 -15.95 0.56 -10.66
CA PRO A 169 -16.99 0.27 -9.69
C PRO A 169 -18.26 -0.27 -10.38
N VAL A 170 -18.88 -1.26 -9.76
CA VAL A 170 -20.19 -1.76 -10.19
C VAL A 170 -21.34 -0.92 -9.62
N PRO A 171 -22.56 -0.97 -10.19
CA PRO A 171 -23.73 -0.35 -9.59
C PRO A 171 -23.90 -0.74 -8.11
N GLY A 172 -24.19 0.22 -7.26
CA GLY A 172 -24.35 0.03 -5.81
C GLY A 172 -23.05 0.00 -5.01
N GLU A 173 -21.87 -0.12 -5.63
CA GLU A 173 -20.60 -0.22 -4.90
C GLU A 173 -20.28 1.05 -4.09
N ARG A 174 -20.52 2.22 -4.65
CA ARG A 174 -20.33 3.50 -3.95
C ARG A 174 -21.46 3.79 -2.97
N GLU A 175 -22.68 3.42 -3.29
CA GLU A 175 -23.86 3.63 -2.46
C GLU A 175 -23.79 2.84 -1.15
N HIS A 176 -23.13 1.67 -1.18
CA HIS A 176 -22.97 0.79 -0.03
C HIS A 176 -21.54 0.73 0.51
N ALA A 177 -20.75 1.79 0.31
CA ALA A 177 -19.35 1.84 0.74
C ALA A 177 -19.16 1.62 2.25
N ASP A 178 -20.16 1.95 3.08
CA ASP A 178 -20.19 1.69 4.52
C ASP A 178 -20.14 0.18 4.86
N ARG A 179 -20.58 -0.66 3.94
CA ARG A 179 -20.60 -2.13 4.08
C ARG A 179 -19.40 -2.81 3.43
N LEU A 180 -18.64 -2.09 2.61
CA LEU A 180 -17.48 -2.60 1.93
C LEU A 180 -16.19 -2.22 2.68
N SER A 181 -15.19 -3.07 2.59
CA SER A 181 -13.83 -2.80 3.09
C SER A 181 -12.85 -3.17 2.01
N TYR A 182 -11.92 -2.26 1.73
CA TYR A 182 -10.82 -2.50 0.82
C TYR A 182 -9.52 -2.74 1.60
N GLY A 183 -8.56 -3.40 0.96
CA GLY A 183 -7.30 -3.74 1.62
C GLY A 183 -7.42 -4.92 2.58
N ILE A 184 -6.78 -4.81 3.74
CA ILE A 184 -6.77 -5.86 4.77
C ILE A 184 -7.31 -5.23 6.06
N PRO A 185 -8.63 -5.34 6.35
CA PRO A 185 -9.19 -4.85 7.59
C PRO A 185 -8.65 -5.63 8.80
N ASP A 186 -8.49 -4.96 9.92
CA ASP A 186 -8.09 -5.60 11.19
C ASP A 186 -9.26 -6.37 11.81
N VAL A 187 -9.50 -7.54 11.24
CA VAL A 187 -10.65 -8.41 11.59
C VAL A 187 -10.53 -8.99 13.00
N ALA A 188 -9.32 -9.21 13.47
CA ALA A 188 -9.05 -9.80 14.79
C ALA A 188 -8.99 -8.74 15.91
N GLY A 189 -8.68 -7.48 15.56
CA GLY A 189 -8.47 -6.37 16.47
C GLY A 189 -9.54 -5.29 16.35
N ALA A 190 -9.13 -4.09 15.90
CA ALA A 190 -9.94 -2.88 15.94
C ALA A 190 -11.30 -2.98 15.21
N GLN A 191 -11.42 -3.82 14.18
CA GLN A 191 -12.64 -3.97 13.41
C GLN A 191 -13.42 -5.26 13.72
N ARG A 192 -13.03 -5.99 14.77
CA ARG A 192 -13.65 -7.27 15.16
C ARG A 192 -15.19 -7.22 15.17
N ASN A 193 -15.77 -6.21 15.79
CA ASN A 193 -17.22 -6.08 15.94
C ASN A 193 -17.97 -5.87 14.61
N ARG A 194 -17.25 -5.46 13.55
CA ARG A 194 -17.82 -5.31 12.22
C ARG A 194 -18.06 -6.67 11.56
N PHE A 195 -17.29 -7.70 11.92
CA PHE A 195 -17.27 -8.99 11.24
C PHE A 195 -17.75 -10.16 12.10
N ALA A 196 -17.56 -10.10 13.41
CA ALA A 196 -17.94 -11.18 14.33
C ALA A 196 -19.43 -11.54 14.26
N GLY A 197 -19.74 -12.84 14.14
CA GLY A 197 -21.09 -13.36 14.06
C GLY A 197 -21.82 -13.03 12.75
N LYS A 198 -21.10 -12.71 11.67
CA LYS A 198 -21.69 -12.32 10.39
C LYS A 198 -21.20 -13.20 9.25
N ARG A 199 -22.02 -13.29 8.21
CA ARG A 199 -21.60 -13.84 6.92
C ARG A 199 -20.85 -12.78 6.13
N VAL A 200 -19.58 -13.05 5.84
CA VAL A 200 -18.66 -12.09 5.22
C VAL A 200 -18.21 -12.62 3.86
N ALA A 201 -18.44 -11.84 2.81
CA ALA A 201 -17.95 -12.13 1.47
C ALA A 201 -16.59 -11.47 1.23
N ILE A 202 -15.60 -12.25 0.78
CA ILE A 202 -14.28 -11.77 0.36
C ILE A 202 -14.20 -11.87 -1.15
N VAL A 203 -13.90 -10.76 -1.83
CA VAL A 203 -13.79 -10.69 -3.28
C VAL A 203 -12.33 -10.53 -3.69
N GLY A 204 -11.83 -11.51 -4.45
CA GLY A 204 -10.47 -11.49 -4.98
C GLY A 204 -9.64 -12.70 -4.60
N SER A 205 -8.49 -12.86 -5.27
CA SER A 205 -7.60 -14.03 -5.12
C SER A 205 -6.15 -13.64 -4.82
N GLY A 206 -5.89 -12.39 -4.46
CA GLY A 206 -4.56 -11.93 -4.07
C GLY A 206 -4.23 -12.21 -2.61
N HIS A 207 -2.98 -11.99 -2.22
CA HIS A 207 -2.49 -12.22 -0.86
C HIS A 207 -3.29 -11.45 0.21
N SER A 208 -3.79 -10.25 -0.11
CA SER A 208 -4.67 -9.50 0.80
C SER A 208 -5.96 -10.26 1.11
N ALA A 209 -6.60 -10.83 0.08
CA ALA A 209 -7.81 -11.63 0.27
C ALA A 209 -7.51 -12.90 1.09
N ILE A 210 -6.38 -13.58 0.83
CA ILE A 210 -5.97 -14.77 1.58
C ILE A 210 -5.76 -14.43 3.06
N ASN A 211 -5.09 -13.33 3.39
CA ASN A 211 -4.93 -12.89 4.78
C ASN A 211 -6.29 -12.70 5.46
N VAL A 212 -7.20 -11.95 4.83
CA VAL A 212 -8.54 -11.69 5.38
C VAL A 212 -9.34 -12.98 5.56
N VAL A 213 -9.30 -13.90 4.59
CA VAL A 213 -9.93 -15.22 4.70
C VAL A 213 -9.43 -15.97 5.94
N LEU A 214 -8.11 -16.07 6.12
CA LEU A 214 -7.52 -16.78 7.24
C LEU A 214 -7.83 -16.12 8.59
N ASP A 215 -7.85 -14.79 8.64
CA ASP A 215 -8.19 -14.05 9.85
C ASP A 215 -9.68 -14.19 10.21
N LEU A 216 -10.57 -14.17 9.22
CA LEU A 216 -12.02 -14.43 9.43
C LEU A 216 -12.28 -15.86 9.89
N LEU A 217 -11.58 -16.86 9.35
CA LEU A 217 -11.70 -18.24 9.81
C LEU A 217 -11.28 -18.39 11.28
N ARG A 218 -10.18 -17.69 11.67
CA ARG A 218 -9.74 -17.64 13.07
C ARG A 218 -10.76 -16.91 13.95
N LEU A 219 -11.35 -15.81 13.44
CA LEU A 219 -12.42 -15.11 14.12
C LEU A 219 -13.63 -16.01 14.34
N GLY A 220 -14.01 -16.83 13.34
CA GLY A 220 -15.11 -17.79 13.43
C GLY A 220 -14.95 -18.83 14.54
N GLU A 221 -13.71 -19.24 14.84
CA GLU A 221 -13.40 -20.13 15.98
C GLU A 221 -13.72 -19.48 17.33
N GLN A 222 -13.68 -18.15 17.41
CA GLN A 222 -13.90 -17.37 18.64
C GLN A 222 -15.28 -16.70 18.70
N ALA A 223 -15.94 -16.53 17.55
CA ALA A 223 -17.23 -15.85 17.41
C ALA A 223 -18.15 -16.69 16.54
N PRO A 224 -18.92 -17.61 17.16
CA PRO A 224 -19.89 -18.46 16.45
C PRO A 224 -20.84 -17.63 15.57
N GLY A 225 -21.19 -18.17 14.40
CA GLY A 225 -22.01 -17.47 13.40
C GLY A 225 -21.19 -16.59 12.43
N THR A 226 -19.86 -16.52 12.57
CA THR A 226 -19.01 -15.93 11.55
C THR A 226 -18.82 -16.92 10.40
N GLU A 227 -19.35 -16.58 9.22
CA GLU A 227 -19.26 -17.41 8.02
C GLU A 227 -18.44 -16.70 6.96
N VAL A 228 -17.62 -17.46 6.23
CA VAL A 228 -16.73 -16.94 5.19
C VAL A 228 -17.18 -17.42 3.82
N VAL A 229 -17.44 -16.48 2.91
CA VAL A 229 -17.71 -16.76 1.50
C VAL A 229 -16.60 -16.13 0.66
N TRP A 230 -15.84 -16.96 -0.03
CA TRP A 230 -14.71 -16.48 -0.87
C TRP A 230 -15.11 -16.47 -2.33
N ILE A 231 -15.18 -15.27 -2.92
CA ILE A 231 -15.65 -15.03 -4.29
C ILE A 231 -14.45 -14.73 -5.18
N MET A 232 -14.26 -15.52 -6.21
CA MET A 232 -13.15 -15.38 -7.14
C MET A 232 -13.62 -15.43 -8.60
N ARG A 233 -13.01 -14.60 -9.46
CA ARG A 233 -13.31 -14.60 -10.90
C ARG A 233 -12.56 -15.67 -11.71
N ARG A 234 -11.56 -16.33 -11.08
CA ARG A 234 -10.76 -17.38 -11.71
C ARG A 234 -11.57 -18.69 -11.75
N ASP A 235 -11.41 -19.44 -12.80
CA ASP A 235 -11.95 -20.80 -12.97
C ASP A 235 -11.01 -21.87 -12.43
N ASN A 236 -9.69 -21.63 -12.47
CA ASN A 236 -8.68 -22.51 -11.89
C ASN A 236 -8.14 -21.96 -10.57
N LEU A 237 -8.38 -22.68 -9.48
CA LEU A 237 -7.95 -22.31 -8.13
C LEU A 237 -6.47 -22.64 -7.88
N ASP A 238 -5.84 -23.52 -8.63
CA ASP A 238 -4.43 -23.88 -8.41
C ASP A 238 -3.50 -22.66 -8.51
N THR A 239 -3.86 -21.69 -9.35
CA THR A 239 -3.10 -20.44 -9.51
C THR A 239 -3.26 -19.47 -8.33
N VAL A 240 -4.14 -19.76 -7.37
CA VAL A 240 -4.40 -18.90 -6.18
C VAL A 240 -3.41 -19.22 -5.06
N TRP A 241 -2.92 -20.47 -5.00
CA TRP A 241 -2.14 -20.94 -3.85
C TRP A 241 -0.68 -20.49 -3.84
N GLY A 242 -0.19 -19.87 -4.92
CA GLY A 242 1.21 -19.45 -5.06
C GLY A 242 2.17 -20.62 -5.18
N GLY A 243 3.44 -20.39 -4.89
CA GLY A 243 4.52 -21.37 -5.04
C GLY A 243 4.55 -22.48 -3.98
N GLY A 244 3.73 -22.44 -2.94
CA GLY A 244 3.73 -23.41 -1.85
C GLY A 244 5.12 -23.58 -1.22
N ALA A 245 5.60 -24.83 -1.13
CA ALA A 245 6.93 -25.14 -0.59
C ALA A 245 8.09 -24.67 -1.49
N SER A 246 7.81 -24.37 -2.77
CA SER A 246 8.80 -23.87 -3.75
C SER A 246 8.80 -22.35 -3.87
N ASP A 247 8.04 -21.64 -3.03
CA ASP A 247 8.02 -20.19 -3.05
C ASP A 247 9.32 -19.62 -2.47
N GLU A 248 9.93 -18.67 -3.19
CA GLU A 248 11.15 -17.98 -2.73
C GLU A 248 10.99 -17.29 -1.36
N LEU A 249 9.74 -16.86 -1.04
CA LEU A 249 9.37 -16.33 0.25
C LEU A 249 8.54 -17.37 1.01
N GLU A 250 9.18 -18.10 1.91
CA GLU A 250 8.57 -19.19 2.66
C GLU A 250 7.24 -18.78 3.34
N ALA A 251 7.18 -17.60 3.93
CA ALA A 251 5.97 -17.09 4.57
C ALA A 251 4.81 -16.87 3.58
N ARG A 252 5.12 -16.45 2.34
CA ARG A 252 4.15 -16.32 1.24
C ARG A 252 3.63 -17.68 0.80
N GLY A 253 4.51 -18.65 0.63
CA GLY A 253 4.13 -20.02 0.29
C GLY A 253 3.25 -20.67 1.36
N ARG A 254 3.60 -20.49 2.65
CA ARG A 254 2.79 -20.97 3.78
C ARG A 254 1.39 -20.35 3.83
N LEU A 255 1.26 -19.06 3.45
CA LEU A 255 -0.03 -18.39 3.41
C LEU A 255 -0.99 -19.09 2.42
N GLY A 256 -0.54 -19.34 1.19
CA GLY A 256 -1.31 -20.05 0.17
C GLY A 256 -1.65 -21.48 0.57
N THR A 257 -0.67 -22.22 1.13
CA THR A 257 -0.89 -23.58 1.63
C THR A 257 -1.99 -23.66 2.69
N ARG A 258 -2.01 -22.73 3.67
CA ARG A 258 -3.05 -22.66 4.70
C ARG A 258 -4.42 -22.35 4.12
N ALA A 259 -4.51 -21.45 3.14
CA ALA A 259 -5.76 -21.13 2.48
C ALA A 259 -6.32 -22.35 1.72
N ARG A 260 -5.45 -23.08 0.99
CA ARG A 260 -5.81 -24.32 0.30
C ARG A 260 -6.36 -25.36 1.27
N GLN A 261 -5.65 -25.63 2.36
CA GLN A 261 -6.09 -26.56 3.41
C GLN A 261 -7.45 -26.19 3.99
N ALA A 262 -7.73 -24.90 4.20
CA ALA A 262 -9.01 -24.43 4.69
C ALA A 262 -10.15 -24.70 3.70
N VAL A 263 -9.91 -24.54 2.40
CA VAL A 263 -10.87 -24.86 1.33
C VAL A 263 -11.10 -26.37 1.26
N GLU A 264 -10.05 -27.18 1.24
CA GLU A 264 -10.13 -28.64 1.20
C GLU A 264 -10.84 -29.22 2.43
N ALA A 265 -10.68 -28.59 3.59
CA ALA A 265 -11.38 -28.96 4.82
C ALA A 265 -12.84 -28.45 4.90
N GLY A 266 -13.35 -27.75 3.89
CA GLY A 266 -14.71 -27.24 3.86
C GLY A 266 -15.00 -26.15 4.90
N ARG A 267 -13.99 -25.42 5.37
CA ARG A 267 -14.12 -24.39 6.42
C ARG A 267 -14.75 -23.10 5.93
N LEU A 268 -14.95 -22.93 4.64
CA LEU A 268 -15.54 -21.75 4.00
C LEU A 268 -16.24 -22.14 2.71
N THR A 269 -17.15 -21.29 2.25
CA THR A 269 -17.80 -21.45 0.94
C THR A 269 -16.95 -20.76 -0.12
N VAL A 270 -16.62 -21.49 -1.20
CA VAL A 270 -15.94 -20.91 -2.36
C VAL A 270 -16.95 -20.73 -3.50
N VAL A 271 -16.97 -19.54 -4.08
CA VAL A 271 -17.79 -19.20 -5.25
C VAL A 271 -16.84 -18.79 -6.39
N SER A 272 -16.65 -19.71 -7.34
CA SER A 272 -15.70 -19.53 -8.45
C SER A 272 -16.11 -20.43 -9.64
N PRO A 273 -16.05 -19.96 -10.91
CA PRO A 273 -15.77 -18.56 -11.29
C PRO A 273 -16.99 -17.67 -11.08
N TYR A 274 -16.78 -16.47 -10.55
CA TYR A 274 -17.86 -15.51 -10.33
C TYR A 274 -17.40 -14.07 -10.56
N ARG A 275 -18.27 -13.23 -11.13
CA ARG A 275 -17.99 -11.81 -11.37
C ARG A 275 -19.08 -10.98 -10.74
N ILE A 276 -18.69 -10.08 -9.84
CA ILE A 276 -19.61 -9.11 -9.24
C ILE A 276 -20.17 -8.21 -10.35
N ARG A 277 -21.48 -8.03 -10.37
CA ARG A 277 -22.22 -7.21 -11.34
C ARG A 277 -22.87 -5.99 -10.70
N SER A 278 -23.27 -6.10 -9.46
CA SER A 278 -23.90 -5.03 -8.69
C SER A 278 -23.85 -5.36 -7.21
N PHE A 279 -24.09 -4.35 -6.39
CA PHE A 279 -24.45 -4.52 -4.97
C PHE A 279 -25.83 -3.95 -4.75
N ALA A 280 -26.66 -4.66 -4.02
CA ALA A 280 -27.98 -4.22 -3.62
C ALA A 280 -28.17 -4.48 -2.13
N LYS A 281 -29.01 -3.69 -1.48
CA LYS A 281 -29.38 -3.90 -0.09
C LYS A 281 -30.62 -4.79 -0.07
N ASP A 282 -30.53 -5.90 0.66
CA ASP A 282 -31.65 -6.78 0.96
C ASP A 282 -31.78 -6.93 2.49
N GLY A 283 -32.80 -6.29 3.05
CA GLY A 283 -32.94 -6.18 4.50
C GLY A 283 -31.73 -5.52 5.15
N GLY A 284 -31.02 -6.27 6.01
CA GLY A 284 -29.78 -5.82 6.67
C GLY A 284 -28.49 -6.25 5.98
N ALA A 285 -28.57 -7.03 4.89
CA ALA A 285 -27.43 -7.58 4.16
C ALA A 285 -27.15 -6.84 2.84
N ILE A 286 -25.98 -7.08 2.27
CA ILE A 286 -25.62 -6.73 0.89
C ILE A 286 -25.64 -8.01 0.06
N THR A 287 -26.30 -7.96 -1.08
CA THR A 287 -26.40 -9.04 -2.05
C THR A 287 -25.78 -8.67 -3.37
#